data_449bb5eab065bd2b3c55286860a0ef30
#
_entry.id   449bb5eab065bd2b3c55286860a0ef30
#
_cell.length_a   1.000
_cell.length_b   1.000
_cell.length_c   1.000
_cell.angle_alpha   90.00
_cell.angle_beta   90.00
_cell.angle_gamma   90.00
#
_symmetry.space_group_name_H-M   'P 1'
#
loop_
_entity.id
_entity.type
_entity.pdbx_description
1 polymer ?
#
loop_
_entity_poly.entity_id
_entity_poly.type
_entity_poly.pdbx_seq_one_letter_code
_entity_poly.pdbx_strand_id
1 'polypeptide(L)'
;MFINGIYFICLYLLTISHTLESSEIVITILSQPNDYNVEQALRLKNNILKQTKSIKDPRLSGVYMLHEQFPEPGSWTIIPIIKLLYKNNKNAKWFLFCEENAYVNYDNLQLLLKEKNSSESIWMGYGVKDKHPTIIHHYAFEENENERVTYPLFAAGFVISAELLKNIVNLNLETLGSDFSIDASYELALVINKKIQHLPLKFCLKLSPDCIVHPLSERSDCTHYGKVTKDSIYFAVKTCSKFHSDRVPVLQSTWGRDAVHIEYFSDKLDDTIPTTVLDVPNTERGHCQKTITIFKYLSKKLLSNKAVKWIALTDDDTLLSVPRLASILSCWNGQQIALGQRYGYNIRGDPSLGYNYLTGGGGIIFNVALVHKLTTCKCYAFDAPDDMVLGMCLKALNATVVHSPVFHQARPQDYADEYLESYPMVSFHKHWMIDPIEVYRHWLYQDSSFGHDEL
;
A
#
# COMPACT_ATOMS: atom_id res chain seq x y z
N MET A 1 60.66 53.00 -48.28
CA MET A 1 60.04 51.82 -48.87
C MET A 1 59.47 51.02 -47.74
N PHE A 2 58.15 51.23 -47.42
CA PHE A 2 57.50 50.74 -46.26
C PHE A 2 56.71 49.49 -46.67
N ILE A 3 56.88 48.40 -45.89
CA ILE A 3 56.04 47.20 -45.99
C ILE A 3 55.20 47.12 -44.72
N ASN A 4 53.91 47.32 -44.91
CA ASN A 4 52.92 47.17 -43.88
C ASN A 4 52.58 45.67 -43.61
N GLY A 5 52.88 45.17 -42.41
CA GLY A 5 52.43 43.88 -41.97
C GLY A 5 51.09 43.96 -41.35
N ILE A 6 50.06 43.34 -41.94
CA ILE A 6 48.73 43.17 -41.40
C ILE A 6 48.73 41.96 -40.48
N TYR A 7 48.56 42.19 -39.16
CA TYR A 7 48.29 41.13 -38.19
C TYR A 7 46.83 40.75 -38.23
N PHE A 8 46.54 39.54 -38.73
CA PHE A 8 45.24 38.91 -38.54
C PHE A 8 45.13 38.36 -37.13
N ILE A 9 44.33 39.02 -36.28
CA ILE A 9 43.91 38.48 -35.00
C ILE A 9 42.72 37.58 -35.24
N CYS A 10 42.97 36.26 -35.23
CA CYS A 10 41.91 35.26 -35.23
C CYS A 10 41.29 35.20 -33.83
N LEU A 11 40.19 35.91 -33.63
CA LEU A 11 39.34 35.74 -32.45
C LEU A 11 38.64 34.39 -32.57
N TYR A 12 39.15 33.38 -31.84
CA TYR A 12 38.39 32.16 -31.53
C TYR A 12 37.28 32.54 -30.57
N LEU A 13 36.11 32.80 -31.11
CA LEU A 13 34.85 32.78 -30.32
C LEU A 13 34.62 31.32 -29.92
N LEU A 14 35.10 30.97 -28.75
CA LEU A 14 34.60 29.81 -28.01
C LEU A 14 33.11 30.08 -27.68
N THR A 15 32.23 29.69 -28.58
CA THR A 15 30.82 29.47 -28.25
C THR A 15 30.78 28.30 -27.30
N ILE A 16 30.80 28.61 -26.00
CA ILE A 16 30.34 27.68 -24.99
C ILE A 16 28.86 27.47 -25.29
N SER A 17 28.57 26.46 -26.12
CA SER A 17 27.22 25.93 -26.19
C SER A 17 26.92 25.37 -24.77
N HIS A 18 26.25 26.15 -23.93
CA HIS A 18 25.48 25.57 -22.86
C HIS A 18 24.45 24.63 -23.51
N THR A 19 24.86 23.38 -23.72
CA THR A 19 23.86 22.33 -23.89
C THR A 19 23.02 22.41 -22.65
N LEU A 20 21.79 22.89 -22.79
CA LEU A 20 20.77 22.69 -21.77
C LEU A 20 20.80 21.21 -21.48
N GLU A 21 21.36 20.84 -20.32
CA GLU A 21 21.31 19.47 -19.84
C GLU A 21 19.83 19.12 -19.76
N SER A 22 19.41 18.22 -20.62
CA SER A 22 18.02 17.82 -20.73
C SER A 22 17.59 17.19 -19.43
N SER A 23 16.44 17.57 -18.95
CA SER A 23 15.78 16.95 -17.80
C SER A 23 15.69 15.43 -17.97
N GLU A 24 16.38 14.67 -17.11
CA GLU A 24 16.63 13.24 -17.35
C GLU A 24 15.94 12.32 -16.35
N ILE A 25 15.56 12.85 -15.18
CA ILE A 25 15.04 12.05 -14.06
C ILE A 25 13.60 12.48 -13.75
N VAL A 26 12.70 11.52 -13.72
CA VAL A 26 11.33 11.67 -13.25
C VAL A 26 11.15 10.89 -11.96
N ILE A 27 10.57 11.50 -10.94
CA ILE A 27 10.25 10.84 -9.67
C ILE A 27 8.74 10.82 -9.52
N THR A 28 8.18 9.63 -9.28
CA THR A 28 6.75 9.43 -9.02
C THR A 28 6.56 8.90 -7.60
N ILE A 29 5.96 9.72 -6.76
CA ILE A 29 5.58 9.34 -5.39
C ILE A 29 4.22 8.63 -5.47
N LEU A 30 4.16 7.38 -5.00
CA LEU A 30 2.97 6.52 -5.00
C LEU A 30 2.01 6.93 -3.87
N SER A 31 1.46 8.12 -3.98
CA SER A 31 0.66 8.78 -2.95
C SER A 31 -0.83 8.51 -3.04
N GLN A 32 -1.55 8.65 -1.93
CA GLN A 32 -2.99 8.42 -1.81
C GLN A 32 -3.75 9.73 -1.50
N PRO A 33 -5.04 9.87 -1.92
CA PRO A 33 -5.79 11.12 -1.85
C PRO A 33 -6.50 11.32 -0.50
N ASN A 34 -5.79 11.19 0.61
CA ASN A 34 -6.28 11.52 1.95
C ASN A 34 -5.28 12.43 2.66
N ASP A 35 -5.75 13.21 3.64
CA ASP A 35 -4.97 14.32 4.20
C ASP A 35 -3.60 13.87 4.71
N TYR A 36 -3.54 12.78 5.46
CA TYR A 36 -2.28 12.27 6.00
C TYR A 36 -1.30 11.87 4.90
N ASN A 37 -1.72 11.04 3.94
CA ASN A 37 -0.83 10.56 2.87
C ASN A 37 -0.42 11.69 1.92
N VAL A 38 -1.30 12.65 1.67
CA VAL A 38 -0.98 13.89 0.92
C VAL A 38 0.10 14.69 1.64
N GLU A 39 -0.01 14.86 2.95
CA GLU A 39 0.99 15.56 3.75
C GLU A 39 2.36 14.87 3.68
N GLN A 40 2.40 13.53 3.79
CA GLN A 40 3.66 12.77 3.65
C GLN A 40 4.26 12.95 2.25
N ALA A 41 3.45 12.82 1.21
CA ALA A 41 3.89 13.00 -0.17
C ALA A 41 4.45 14.40 -0.43
N LEU A 42 3.81 15.44 0.11
CA LEU A 42 4.30 16.83 0.03
C LEU A 42 5.62 17.01 0.78
N ARG A 43 5.78 16.42 1.96
CA ARG A 43 7.05 16.45 2.72
C ARG A 43 8.18 15.82 1.89
N LEU A 44 7.94 14.63 1.32
CA LEU A 44 8.93 13.95 0.47
C LEU A 44 9.25 14.77 -0.77
N LYS A 45 8.24 15.27 -1.50
CA LYS A 45 8.41 16.14 -2.68
C LYS A 45 9.25 17.36 -2.35
N ASN A 46 8.93 18.07 -1.26
CA ASN A 46 9.65 19.26 -0.84
C ASN A 46 11.11 18.94 -0.43
N ASN A 47 11.34 17.80 0.20
CA ASN A 47 12.69 17.34 0.56
C ASN A 47 13.52 17.10 -0.72
N ILE A 48 13.01 16.36 -1.70
CA ILE A 48 13.67 16.12 -2.98
C ILE A 48 13.97 17.44 -3.69
N LEU A 49 12.99 18.35 -3.80
CA LEU A 49 13.18 19.65 -4.44
C LEU A 49 14.21 20.53 -3.71
N LYS A 50 14.31 20.41 -2.38
CA LYS A 50 15.34 21.12 -1.60
C LYS A 50 16.73 20.58 -1.91
N GLN A 51 16.90 19.26 -1.98
CA GLN A 51 18.18 18.64 -2.34
C GLN A 51 18.61 19.08 -3.75
N THR A 52 17.73 19.00 -4.75
CA THR A 52 18.05 19.37 -6.13
C THR A 52 18.42 20.84 -6.32
N LYS A 53 17.75 21.76 -5.58
CA LYS A 53 18.11 23.19 -5.58
C LYS A 53 19.47 23.45 -4.95
N SER A 54 19.81 22.74 -3.88
CA SER A 54 21.10 22.85 -3.20
C SER A 54 22.27 22.53 -4.12
N ILE A 55 22.14 21.49 -4.95
CA ILE A 55 23.18 21.05 -5.87
C ILE A 55 23.05 21.66 -7.28
N LYS A 56 22.03 22.52 -7.50
CA LYS A 56 21.73 23.17 -8.80
C LYS A 56 21.66 22.17 -9.95
N ASP A 57 21.00 21.02 -9.73
CA ASP A 57 20.89 19.99 -10.75
C ASP A 57 19.73 20.24 -11.72
N PRO A 58 19.99 20.48 -13.01
CA PRO A 58 18.95 20.67 -14.01
C PRO A 58 18.33 19.36 -14.51
N ARG A 59 18.86 18.19 -14.11
CA ARG A 59 18.44 16.89 -14.65
C ARG A 59 17.12 16.37 -14.09
N LEU A 60 16.60 16.95 -12.97
CA LEU A 60 15.29 16.60 -12.48
C LEU A 60 14.19 17.14 -13.40
N SER A 61 13.49 16.26 -14.11
CA SER A 61 12.36 16.62 -14.99
C SER A 61 11.12 17.01 -14.18
N GLY A 62 10.84 16.29 -13.09
CA GLY A 62 9.70 16.56 -12.23
C GLY A 62 9.54 15.56 -11.10
N VAL A 63 8.79 15.98 -10.09
CA VAL A 63 8.34 15.13 -8.98
C VAL A 63 6.81 15.10 -9.02
N TYR A 64 6.26 13.97 -9.42
CA TYR A 64 4.82 13.73 -9.50
C TYR A 64 4.30 13.10 -8.22
N MET A 65 3.11 13.49 -7.80
CA MET A 65 2.34 12.78 -6.77
C MET A 65 1.21 12.03 -7.46
N LEU A 66 1.11 10.72 -7.22
CA LEU A 66 0.21 9.85 -7.96
C LEU A 66 -1.24 10.32 -7.92
N HIS A 67 -1.74 10.69 -6.74
CA HIS A 67 -3.12 11.13 -6.54
C HIS A 67 -3.48 12.43 -7.28
N GLU A 68 -2.49 13.27 -7.62
CA GLU A 68 -2.72 14.51 -8.37
C GLU A 68 -2.70 14.29 -9.88
N GLN A 69 -1.66 13.59 -10.37
CA GLN A 69 -1.41 13.45 -11.81
C GLN A 69 -2.12 12.25 -12.43
N PHE A 70 -2.45 11.26 -11.62
CA PHE A 70 -3.02 9.99 -12.06
C PHE A 70 -4.14 9.53 -11.11
N PRO A 71 -5.27 10.24 -11.01
CA PRO A 71 -6.31 9.98 -10.01
C PRO A 71 -7.15 8.72 -10.25
N GLU A 72 -6.91 8.00 -11.34
CA GLU A 72 -7.68 6.81 -11.72
C GLU A 72 -7.52 5.67 -10.69
N PRO A 73 -8.58 4.88 -10.43
CA PRO A 73 -8.59 3.87 -9.38
C PRO A 73 -7.46 2.83 -9.45
N GLY A 74 -6.96 2.52 -10.66
CA GLY A 74 -5.90 1.52 -10.89
C GLY A 74 -4.48 2.07 -10.88
N SER A 75 -4.28 3.38 -10.74
CA SER A 75 -2.97 4.03 -10.90
C SER A 75 -1.91 3.50 -9.93
N TRP A 76 -2.32 3.05 -8.74
CA TRP A 76 -1.43 2.47 -7.75
C TRP A 76 -0.74 1.17 -8.20
N THR A 77 -1.26 0.49 -9.21
CA THR A 77 -0.59 -0.68 -9.81
C THR A 77 0.50 -0.31 -10.78
N ILE A 78 0.72 0.99 -11.03
CA ILE A 78 1.75 1.57 -11.92
C ILE A 78 1.48 1.26 -13.39
N ILE A 79 1.14 0.04 -13.75
CA ILE A 79 0.95 -0.41 -15.14
C ILE A 79 0.06 0.55 -15.96
N PRO A 80 -1.11 1.00 -15.50
CA PRO A 80 -1.98 1.90 -16.27
C PRO A 80 -1.37 3.27 -16.57
N ILE A 81 -0.48 3.76 -15.71
CA ILE A 81 0.10 5.10 -15.87
C ILE A 81 1.37 5.13 -16.73
N ILE A 82 2.01 3.97 -16.97
CA ILE A 82 3.30 3.88 -17.66
C ILE A 82 3.25 4.57 -19.05
N LYS A 83 2.21 4.32 -19.83
CA LYS A 83 2.05 4.90 -21.16
C LYS A 83 1.96 6.42 -21.12
N LEU A 84 1.19 6.97 -20.19
CA LEU A 84 1.03 8.41 -20.03
C LEU A 84 2.31 9.06 -19.48
N LEU A 85 2.93 8.42 -18.49
CA LEU A 85 4.19 8.85 -17.90
C LEU A 85 5.30 8.94 -18.96
N TYR A 86 5.44 7.91 -19.81
CA TYR A 86 6.39 7.89 -20.91
C TYR A 86 6.10 8.99 -21.96
N LYS A 87 4.82 9.14 -22.36
CA LYS A 87 4.40 10.13 -23.34
C LYS A 87 4.71 11.56 -22.90
N ASN A 88 4.48 11.86 -21.61
CA ASN A 88 4.63 13.21 -21.06
C ASN A 88 6.11 13.57 -20.77
N ASN A 89 7.00 12.58 -20.70
CA ASN A 89 8.40 12.77 -20.31
C ASN A 89 9.38 12.16 -21.32
N LYS A 90 9.25 12.54 -22.59
CA LYS A 90 10.03 11.97 -23.71
C LYS A 90 11.55 12.13 -23.60
N ASN A 91 12.01 13.14 -22.87
CA ASN A 91 13.44 13.41 -22.68
C ASN A 91 13.99 12.73 -21.43
N ALA A 92 13.13 12.18 -20.57
CA ALA A 92 13.56 11.50 -19.36
C ALA A 92 14.29 10.19 -19.71
N LYS A 93 15.39 9.94 -19.03
CA LYS A 93 16.21 8.73 -19.13
C LYS A 93 15.88 7.73 -18.02
N TRP A 94 15.40 8.22 -16.87
CA TRP A 94 15.18 7.44 -15.68
C TRP A 94 13.87 7.82 -14.98
N PHE A 95 13.19 6.79 -14.47
CA PHE A 95 11.93 6.91 -13.74
C PHE A 95 12.07 6.22 -12.38
N LEU A 96 12.09 6.99 -11.31
CA LEU A 96 12.08 6.51 -9.94
C LEU A 96 10.64 6.46 -9.43
N PHE A 97 10.27 5.37 -8.79
CA PHE A 97 9.02 5.20 -8.04
C PHE A 97 9.32 4.93 -6.58
N CYS A 98 8.61 5.57 -5.67
CA CYS A 98 8.72 5.32 -4.23
C CYS A 98 7.39 5.64 -3.54
N GLU A 99 7.15 5.03 -2.39
CA GLU A 99 6.01 5.35 -1.54
C GLU A 99 6.21 6.71 -0.86
N GLU A 100 5.09 7.34 -0.40
CA GLU A 100 5.13 8.65 0.26
C GLU A 100 5.86 8.65 1.61
N ASN A 101 5.92 7.49 2.29
CA ASN A 101 6.63 7.35 3.56
C ASN A 101 8.06 6.83 3.36
N ALA A 102 8.80 7.45 2.44
CA ALA A 102 10.18 7.13 2.15
C ALA A 102 11.07 8.36 2.24
N TYR A 103 12.38 8.12 2.31
CA TYR A 103 13.41 9.13 2.10
C TYR A 103 14.15 8.82 0.81
N VAL A 104 14.41 9.84 0.00
CA VAL A 104 15.22 9.76 -1.21
C VAL A 104 16.50 10.55 -1.03
N ASN A 105 17.65 9.88 -1.12
CA ASN A 105 18.96 10.54 -1.22
C ASN A 105 19.25 10.83 -2.69
N TYR A 106 19.03 12.08 -3.10
CA TYR A 106 19.14 12.45 -4.51
C TYR A 106 20.58 12.44 -5.01
N ASP A 107 21.57 12.74 -4.18
CA ASP A 107 23.00 12.70 -4.55
C ASP A 107 23.43 11.27 -4.86
N ASN A 108 23.10 10.31 -4.01
CA ASN A 108 23.40 8.90 -4.24
C ASN A 108 22.64 8.36 -5.46
N LEU A 109 21.39 8.78 -5.70
CA LEU A 109 20.66 8.46 -6.91
C LEU A 109 21.41 8.92 -8.18
N GLN A 110 21.90 10.15 -8.19
CA GLN A 110 22.66 10.67 -9.31
C GLN A 110 23.96 9.90 -9.56
N LEU A 111 24.69 9.57 -8.49
CA LEU A 111 25.92 8.79 -8.58
C LEU A 111 25.66 7.43 -9.22
N LEU A 112 24.63 6.72 -8.76
CA LEU A 112 24.23 5.45 -9.34
C LEU A 112 23.88 5.58 -10.83
N LEU A 113 23.07 6.55 -11.22
CA LEU A 113 22.57 6.70 -12.59
C LEU A 113 23.65 7.12 -13.58
N LYS A 114 24.71 7.81 -13.14
CA LYS A 114 25.87 8.14 -13.98
C LYS A 114 26.63 6.91 -14.49
N GLU A 115 26.61 5.84 -13.74
CA GLU A 115 27.31 4.59 -14.08
C GLU A 115 26.47 3.66 -14.98
N LYS A 116 25.23 4.02 -15.29
CA LYS A 116 24.28 3.17 -16.02
C LYS A 116 23.92 3.75 -17.38
N ASN A 117 23.74 2.85 -18.35
CA ASN A 117 23.30 3.21 -19.69
C ASN A 117 21.77 3.14 -19.80
N SER A 118 21.11 4.29 -19.88
CA SER A 118 19.63 4.38 -19.95
C SER A 118 19.03 3.84 -21.25
N SER A 119 19.86 3.57 -22.28
CA SER A 119 19.45 2.92 -23.53
C SER A 119 19.35 1.40 -23.41
N GLU A 120 19.74 0.84 -22.28
CA GLU A 120 19.54 -0.57 -21.95
C GLU A 120 18.28 -0.73 -21.10
N SER A 121 17.63 -1.89 -21.20
CA SER A 121 16.46 -2.21 -20.39
C SER A 121 16.87 -2.54 -18.95
N ILE A 122 16.95 -1.53 -18.10
CA ILE A 122 17.42 -1.64 -16.71
C ILE A 122 16.27 -1.42 -15.74
N TRP A 123 16.19 -2.31 -14.77
CA TRP A 123 15.34 -2.20 -13.58
C TRP A 123 16.18 -2.42 -12.33
N MET A 124 16.08 -1.51 -11.38
CA MET A 124 16.92 -1.47 -10.19
C MET A 124 16.06 -1.18 -8.96
N GLY A 125 16.19 -1.99 -7.93
CA GLY A 125 15.49 -1.82 -6.66
C GLY A 125 15.86 -2.90 -5.67
N TYR A 126 15.33 -2.80 -4.45
CA TYR A 126 15.48 -3.86 -3.47
C TYR A 126 14.58 -5.03 -3.86
N GLY A 127 15.19 -6.13 -4.29
CA GLY A 127 14.47 -7.33 -4.72
C GLY A 127 14.14 -8.24 -3.54
N VAL A 128 12.89 -8.60 -3.41
CA VAL A 128 12.39 -9.57 -2.41
C VAL A 128 11.79 -10.79 -3.09
N LYS A 129 11.70 -11.90 -2.36
CA LYS A 129 11.11 -13.16 -2.81
C LYS A 129 10.28 -13.76 -1.70
N ASP A 130 9.08 -14.20 -2.03
CA ASP A 130 8.28 -14.97 -1.06
C ASP A 130 8.89 -16.33 -0.76
N LYS A 131 8.68 -16.81 0.45
CA LYS A 131 9.14 -18.14 0.88
C LYS A 131 8.36 -19.24 0.20
N HIS A 132 7.06 -19.03 0.03
CA HIS A 132 6.13 -19.99 -0.56
C HIS A 132 5.19 -19.30 -1.55
N PRO A 133 4.76 -19.99 -2.63
CA PRO A 133 3.68 -19.52 -3.48
C PRO A 133 2.40 -19.35 -2.67
N THR A 134 1.74 -18.21 -2.80
CA THR A 134 0.52 -17.91 -2.05
C THR A 134 -0.55 -17.26 -2.91
N ILE A 135 -1.80 -17.38 -2.49
CA ILE A 135 -2.93 -16.76 -3.18
C ILE A 135 -2.83 -15.23 -3.26
N ILE A 136 -2.05 -14.61 -2.36
CA ILE A 136 -1.90 -13.14 -2.35
C ILE A 136 -1.13 -12.60 -3.56
N HIS A 137 -0.30 -13.42 -4.20
CA HIS A 137 0.45 -13.05 -5.40
C HIS A 137 0.02 -13.85 -6.64
N HIS A 138 -0.42 -15.09 -6.43
CA HIS A 138 -0.60 -16.07 -7.49
C HIS A 138 -2.05 -16.27 -7.92
N TYR A 139 -2.98 -15.45 -7.41
CA TYR A 139 -4.37 -15.55 -7.85
C TYR A 139 -4.49 -15.34 -9.36
N ALA A 140 -5.07 -16.32 -10.04
CA ALA A 140 -5.25 -16.36 -11.51
C ALA A 140 -3.94 -16.41 -12.34
N PHE A 141 -2.80 -16.68 -11.74
CA PHE A 141 -1.56 -16.98 -12.45
C PHE A 141 -1.20 -18.45 -12.27
N GLU A 142 -1.06 -19.18 -13.37
CA GLU A 142 -0.47 -20.51 -13.36
C GLU A 142 1.04 -20.36 -13.19
N GLU A 143 1.58 -20.80 -12.06
CA GLU A 143 3.03 -20.85 -11.84
C GLU A 143 3.55 -22.29 -11.93
N ASN A 144 4.66 -22.41 -12.64
CA ASN A 144 5.56 -23.53 -12.42
C ASN A 144 6.20 -23.34 -11.04
N GLU A 145 5.98 -24.27 -10.12
CA GLU A 145 6.47 -24.25 -8.72
C GLU A 145 7.98 -23.97 -8.57
N ASN A 146 8.74 -23.99 -9.67
CA ASN A 146 10.19 -23.85 -9.68
C ASN A 146 10.71 -22.44 -9.95
N GLU A 147 9.89 -21.48 -10.38
CA GLU A 147 10.33 -20.13 -10.70
C GLU A 147 9.82 -19.10 -9.70
N ARG A 148 10.57 -18.90 -8.61
CA ARG A 148 10.28 -17.82 -7.66
C ARG A 148 10.61 -16.46 -8.29
N VAL A 149 9.60 -15.65 -8.49
CA VAL A 149 9.75 -14.29 -9.02
C VAL A 149 10.38 -13.38 -7.96
N THR A 150 11.40 -12.63 -8.38
CA THR A 150 11.94 -11.51 -7.58
C THR A 150 11.18 -10.26 -7.96
N TYR A 151 10.65 -9.53 -6.97
CA TYR A 151 9.89 -8.31 -7.17
C TYR A 151 10.42 -7.17 -6.29
N PRO A 152 10.22 -5.89 -6.66
CA PRO A 152 10.78 -4.77 -5.90
C PRO A 152 9.97 -4.52 -4.63
N LEU A 153 10.63 -4.22 -3.53
CA LEU A 153 10.00 -3.67 -2.35
C LEU A 153 9.67 -2.20 -2.59
N PHE A 154 8.40 -1.85 -2.80
CA PHE A 154 7.99 -0.48 -3.12
C PHE A 154 8.35 0.53 -2.03
N ALA A 155 8.32 0.11 -0.77
CA ALA A 155 8.77 0.94 0.35
C ALA A 155 10.25 1.38 0.23
N ALA A 156 11.10 0.54 -0.40
CA ALA A 156 12.49 0.86 -0.68
C ALA A 156 12.70 1.54 -2.05
N GLY A 157 11.64 1.78 -2.81
CA GLY A 157 11.68 2.39 -4.14
C GLY A 157 12.35 1.53 -5.21
N PHE A 158 12.17 1.93 -6.46
CA PHE A 158 12.83 1.31 -7.61
C PHE A 158 12.95 2.29 -8.78
N VAL A 159 13.91 2.02 -9.68
CA VAL A 159 14.20 2.83 -10.85
C VAL A 159 14.04 1.99 -12.11
N ILE A 160 13.44 2.57 -13.13
CA ILE A 160 13.30 2.00 -14.48
C ILE A 160 13.98 2.92 -15.51
N SER A 161 14.74 2.35 -16.44
CA SER A 161 15.27 3.10 -17.58
C SER A 161 14.17 3.46 -18.59
N ALA A 162 14.38 4.52 -19.37
CA ALA A 162 13.46 4.92 -20.44
C ALA A 162 13.26 3.81 -21.48
N GLU A 163 14.31 3.05 -21.81
CA GLU A 163 14.19 1.93 -22.76
C GLU A 163 13.34 0.78 -22.20
N LEU A 164 13.50 0.44 -20.90
CA LEU A 164 12.63 -0.54 -20.27
C LEU A 164 11.17 -0.06 -20.24
N LEU A 165 10.95 1.21 -19.86
CA LEU A 165 9.60 1.78 -19.84
C LEU A 165 8.94 1.76 -21.22
N LYS A 166 9.68 2.09 -22.27
CA LYS A 166 9.25 2.01 -23.67
C LYS A 166 8.90 0.57 -24.07
N ASN A 167 9.71 -0.41 -23.67
CA ASN A 167 9.44 -1.81 -23.93
C ASN A 167 8.14 -2.26 -23.26
N ILE A 168 7.87 -1.85 -22.01
CA ILE A 168 6.62 -2.13 -21.33
C ILE A 168 5.43 -1.47 -22.08
N VAL A 169 5.56 -0.21 -22.53
CA VAL A 169 4.50 0.49 -23.30
C VAL A 169 4.13 -0.26 -24.58
N ASN A 170 5.10 -0.92 -25.22
CA ASN A 170 4.89 -1.68 -26.46
C ASN A 170 4.31 -3.08 -26.23
N LEU A 171 4.16 -3.52 -24.98
CA LEU A 171 3.49 -4.77 -24.67
C LEU A 171 1.98 -4.62 -24.83
N ASN A 172 1.34 -5.66 -25.37
CA ASN A 172 -0.12 -5.76 -25.25
C ASN A 172 -0.46 -6.17 -23.81
N LEU A 173 -0.70 -5.17 -22.94
CA LEU A 173 -0.97 -5.37 -21.53
C LEU A 173 -2.37 -5.92 -21.26
N GLU A 174 -3.29 -5.85 -22.23
CA GLU A 174 -4.64 -6.42 -22.15
C GLU A 174 -4.62 -7.95 -22.03
N THR A 175 -3.55 -8.59 -22.49
CA THR A 175 -3.37 -10.04 -22.41
C THR A 175 -2.78 -10.53 -21.08
N LEU A 176 -2.48 -9.65 -20.14
CA LEU A 176 -1.95 -9.98 -18.81
C LEU A 176 -3.05 -10.23 -17.76
N GLY A 177 -4.07 -10.68 -18.15
CA GLY A 177 -5.32 -11.28 -17.92
C GLY A 177 -5.74 -11.71 -16.51
N SER A 178 -5.65 -10.93 -15.45
CA SER A 178 -6.51 -11.12 -14.29
C SER A 178 -7.38 -9.90 -14.07
N ASP A 179 -8.68 -10.11 -13.79
CA ASP A 179 -9.58 -9.05 -13.34
C ASP A 179 -9.16 -8.52 -11.97
N PHE A 180 -8.35 -9.27 -11.24
CA PHE A 180 -7.87 -8.91 -9.91
C PHE A 180 -6.46 -8.31 -9.96
N SER A 181 -6.27 -7.26 -9.16
CA SER A 181 -4.96 -6.73 -8.78
C SER A 181 -4.80 -6.86 -7.29
N ILE A 182 -3.82 -7.64 -6.87
CA ILE A 182 -3.59 -8.03 -5.48
C ILE A 182 -2.32 -7.38 -4.95
N ASP A 183 -1.18 -7.67 -5.58
CA ASP A 183 0.11 -7.10 -5.26
C ASP A 183 0.72 -6.41 -6.48
N ALA A 184 0.72 -5.08 -6.46
CA ALA A 184 1.20 -4.27 -7.58
C ALA A 184 2.67 -4.50 -7.89
N SER A 185 3.47 -4.77 -6.87
CA SER A 185 4.90 -4.99 -6.98
C SER A 185 5.22 -6.31 -7.67
N TYR A 186 4.56 -7.38 -7.23
CA TYR A 186 4.68 -8.71 -7.82
C TYR A 186 4.13 -8.74 -9.26
N GLU A 187 2.96 -8.14 -9.49
CA GLU A 187 2.34 -8.07 -10.82
C GLU A 187 3.19 -7.28 -11.82
N LEU A 188 3.81 -6.17 -11.39
CA LEU A 188 4.76 -5.42 -12.20
C LEU A 188 5.99 -6.28 -12.53
N ALA A 189 6.47 -7.07 -11.57
CA ALA A 189 7.58 -7.99 -11.78
C ALA A 189 7.26 -9.08 -12.78
N LEU A 190 6.05 -9.64 -12.76
CA LEU A 190 5.60 -10.61 -13.76
C LEU A 190 5.61 -10.02 -15.18
N VAL A 191 5.15 -8.77 -15.33
CA VAL A 191 5.17 -8.06 -16.62
C VAL A 191 6.60 -7.91 -17.13
N ILE A 192 7.51 -7.50 -16.28
CA ILE A 192 8.90 -7.25 -16.65
C ILE A 192 9.65 -8.55 -16.90
N ASN A 193 9.54 -9.55 -16.01
CA ASN A 193 10.26 -10.82 -16.10
C ASN A 193 9.92 -11.63 -17.35
N LYS A 194 8.69 -11.52 -17.87
CA LYS A 194 8.30 -12.23 -19.10
C LYS A 194 9.13 -11.80 -20.32
N LYS A 195 9.86 -10.67 -20.26
CA LYS A 195 10.53 -10.09 -21.44
C LYS A 195 11.93 -9.52 -21.21
N ILE A 196 12.40 -9.37 -19.95
CA ILE A 196 13.62 -8.61 -19.70
C ILE A 196 14.43 -9.21 -18.55
N GLN A 197 15.71 -9.38 -18.80
CA GLN A 197 16.69 -9.71 -17.77
C GLN A 197 16.92 -8.47 -16.89
N HIS A 198 16.66 -8.55 -15.60
CA HIS A 198 16.91 -7.47 -14.66
C HIS A 198 17.89 -7.88 -13.58
N LEU A 199 18.71 -6.93 -13.14
CA LEU A 199 19.61 -7.12 -12.00
C LEU A 199 19.01 -6.37 -10.81
N PRO A 200 18.60 -7.04 -9.73
CA PRO A 200 18.14 -6.37 -8.53
C PRO A 200 19.30 -5.62 -7.89
N LEU A 201 19.16 -4.32 -7.71
CA LEU A 201 20.05 -3.54 -6.85
C LEU A 201 19.51 -3.54 -5.43
N LYS A 202 20.42 -3.60 -4.46
CA LYS A 202 20.08 -3.51 -3.05
C LYS A 202 19.90 -2.03 -2.67
N PHE A 203 18.68 -1.58 -2.53
CA PHE A 203 18.36 -0.39 -1.75
C PHE A 203 18.27 -0.76 -0.27
N CYS A 204 18.46 0.21 0.59
CA CYS A 204 18.50 -0.05 2.02
C CYS A 204 17.10 -0.09 2.64
N LEU A 205 16.88 -1.02 3.58
CA LEU A 205 15.69 -1.05 4.44
C LEU A 205 15.84 -0.16 5.68
N LYS A 206 17.09 0.08 6.11
CA LYS A 206 17.40 0.91 7.28
C LYS A 206 18.16 2.15 6.85
N LEU A 207 18.08 3.22 7.64
CA LEU A 207 18.78 4.45 7.39
C LEU A 207 20.30 4.18 7.34
N SER A 208 20.92 4.50 6.19
CA SER A 208 22.36 4.42 5.97
C SER A 208 22.77 5.54 5.03
N PRO A 209 23.96 6.14 5.19
CA PRO A 209 24.48 7.18 4.30
C PRO A 209 24.54 6.75 2.83
N ASP A 210 24.69 5.46 2.57
CA ASP A 210 24.82 4.91 1.22
C ASP A 210 23.47 4.57 0.57
N CYS A 211 22.35 4.73 1.29
CA CYS A 211 21.03 4.43 0.76
C CYS A 211 20.57 5.46 -0.26
N ILE A 212 19.90 4.99 -1.32
CA ILE A 212 19.26 5.85 -2.31
C ILE A 212 17.83 6.14 -1.92
N VAL A 213 17.06 5.08 -1.63
CA VAL A 213 15.69 5.17 -1.11
C VAL A 213 15.57 4.19 0.05
N HIS A 214 14.93 4.62 1.13
CA HIS A 214 14.61 3.73 2.24
C HIS A 214 13.27 4.14 2.88
N PRO A 215 12.50 3.18 3.41
CA PRO A 215 11.30 3.49 4.16
C PRO A 215 11.67 4.23 5.45
N LEU A 216 10.84 5.19 5.85
CA LEU A 216 10.95 5.81 7.16
C LEU A 216 10.32 4.86 8.18
N SER A 217 11.14 4.37 9.13
CA SER A 217 10.69 3.47 10.19
C SER A 217 9.72 4.14 11.17
N GLU A 218 9.92 5.43 11.37
CA GLU A 218 9.02 6.25 12.18
C GLU A 218 7.95 6.87 11.30
N ARG A 219 6.69 6.55 11.61
CA ARG A 219 5.60 7.36 11.07
C ARG A 219 5.73 8.75 11.67
N SER A 220 5.53 9.76 10.82
CA SER A 220 5.45 11.13 11.30
C SER A 220 4.45 11.21 12.45
N ASP A 221 4.78 11.98 13.46
CA ASP A 221 3.90 12.26 14.60
C ASP A 221 2.53 12.74 14.09
N CYS A 222 1.50 11.93 14.35
CA CYS A 222 0.11 12.21 13.97
C CYS A 222 -0.68 12.92 15.09
N THR A 223 -0.01 13.38 16.14
CA THR A 223 -0.67 13.97 17.31
C THR A 223 -1.46 15.23 16.97
N HIS A 224 -1.08 15.95 15.91
CA HIS A 224 -1.82 17.12 15.44
C HIS A 224 -3.23 16.80 14.90
N TYR A 225 -3.52 15.54 14.48
CA TYR A 225 -4.88 15.08 14.15
C TYR A 225 -5.68 14.66 15.38
N GLY A 226 -5.04 14.58 16.57
CA GLY A 226 -5.62 14.12 17.82
C GLY A 226 -5.46 12.62 18.04
N LYS A 227 -5.21 12.24 19.28
CA LYS A 227 -4.97 10.85 19.68
C LYS A 227 -6.22 10.01 19.59
N VAL A 228 -6.13 8.84 18.98
CA VAL A 228 -7.11 7.76 19.03
C VAL A 228 -6.73 6.79 20.14
N THR A 229 -7.68 6.43 20.98
CA THR A 229 -7.50 5.52 22.10
C THR A 229 -8.30 4.23 21.92
N LYS A 230 -7.97 3.15 22.64
CA LYS A 230 -8.58 1.83 22.50
C LYS A 230 -10.10 1.87 22.70
N ASP A 231 -10.60 2.72 23.60
CA ASP A 231 -12.02 2.91 23.90
C ASP A 231 -12.81 3.60 22.78
N SER A 232 -12.12 4.22 21.83
CA SER A 232 -12.76 4.80 20.64
C SER A 232 -12.91 3.83 19.47
N ILE A 233 -12.49 2.57 19.63
CA ILE A 233 -12.56 1.52 18.61
C ILE A 233 -13.55 0.44 19.04
N TYR A 234 -14.47 0.09 18.14
CA TYR A 234 -15.41 -1.01 18.32
C TYR A 234 -15.01 -2.16 17.40
N PHE A 235 -14.73 -3.33 17.98
CA PHE A 235 -14.35 -4.53 17.24
C PHE A 235 -15.58 -5.38 16.98
N ALA A 236 -15.93 -5.51 15.71
CA ALA A 236 -17.03 -6.33 15.21
C ALA A 236 -16.45 -7.60 14.58
N VAL A 237 -16.47 -8.70 15.32
CA VAL A 237 -15.89 -9.98 14.87
C VAL A 237 -16.97 -10.82 14.20
N LYS A 238 -16.77 -11.17 12.91
CA LYS A 238 -17.62 -12.15 12.22
C LYS A 238 -17.21 -13.55 12.62
N THR A 239 -18.14 -14.34 13.15
CA THR A 239 -17.92 -15.75 13.52
C THR A 239 -19.14 -16.59 13.24
N CYS A 240 -19.08 -17.88 13.51
CA CYS A 240 -20.24 -18.77 13.52
C CYS A 240 -20.05 -19.86 14.59
N SER A 241 -21.16 -20.53 14.94
CA SER A 241 -21.16 -21.56 15.99
C SER A 241 -20.12 -22.67 15.82
N LYS A 242 -19.69 -22.94 14.57
CA LYS A 242 -18.63 -23.91 14.26
C LYS A 242 -17.28 -23.50 14.87
N PHE A 243 -17.01 -22.19 14.99
CA PHE A 243 -15.69 -21.66 15.40
C PHE A 243 -15.68 -21.05 16.81
N HIS A 244 -16.80 -21.16 17.56
CA HIS A 244 -16.88 -20.67 18.94
C HIS A 244 -15.86 -21.35 19.87
N SER A 245 -15.62 -22.65 19.67
CA SER A 245 -14.75 -23.43 20.56
C SER A 245 -13.28 -23.46 20.17
N ASP A 246 -12.94 -23.08 18.94
CA ASP A 246 -11.54 -23.16 18.45
C ASP A 246 -10.92 -21.81 18.12
N ARG A 247 -11.60 -20.96 17.31
CA ARG A 247 -11.05 -19.66 16.89
C ARG A 247 -11.27 -18.54 17.90
N VAL A 248 -12.49 -18.42 18.45
CA VAL A 248 -12.82 -17.35 19.40
C VAL A 248 -11.92 -17.37 20.64
N PRO A 249 -11.59 -18.53 21.27
CA PRO A 249 -10.66 -18.57 22.40
C PRO A 249 -9.25 -18.05 22.06
N VAL A 250 -8.77 -18.23 20.82
CA VAL A 250 -7.51 -17.64 20.36
C VAL A 250 -7.60 -16.11 20.41
N LEU A 251 -8.67 -15.51 19.87
CA LEU A 251 -8.85 -14.07 19.93
C LEU A 251 -8.94 -13.56 21.38
N GLN A 252 -9.71 -14.25 22.23
CA GLN A 252 -9.86 -13.89 23.65
C GLN A 252 -8.54 -14.01 24.42
N SER A 253 -7.69 -14.95 24.09
CA SER A 253 -6.36 -15.14 24.74
C SER A 253 -5.26 -14.24 24.16
N THR A 254 -5.49 -13.61 23.03
CA THR A 254 -4.57 -12.69 22.36
C THR A 254 -5.05 -11.24 22.42
N TRP A 255 -5.33 -10.63 21.31
CA TRP A 255 -5.67 -9.21 21.20
C TRP A 255 -7.05 -8.81 21.79
N GLY A 256 -7.97 -9.77 21.92
CA GLY A 256 -9.29 -9.52 22.52
C GLY A 256 -9.22 -9.00 23.95
N ARG A 257 -8.14 -9.30 24.68
CA ARG A 257 -7.89 -8.76 26.03
C ARG A 257 -7.64 -7.25 26.03
N ASP A 258 -7.12 -6.72 24.93
CA ASP A 258 -6.81 -5.29 24.77
C ASP A 258 -8.00 -4.50 24.22
N ALA A 259 -9.00 -5.17 23.65
CA ALA A 259 -10.19 -4.55 23.08
C ALA A 259 -11.17 -4.13 24.18
N VAL A 260 -11.49 -2.83 24.24
CA VAL A 260 -12.49 -2.30 25.21
C VAL A 260 -13.92 -2.62 24.78
N HIS A 261 -14.18 -2.52 23.48
CA HIS A 261 -15.49 -2.82 22.88
C HIS A 261 -15.30 -3.91 21.84
N ILE A 262 -15.71 -5.13 22.17
CA ILE A 262 -15.67 -6.29 21.25
C ILE A 262 -17.01 -7.03 21.29
N GLU A 263 -17.48 -7.47 20.14
CA GLU A 263 -18.72 -8.23 19.97
C GLU A 263 -18.57 -9.25 18.86
N TYR A 264 -19.02 -10.47 19.11
CA TYR A 264 -18.95 -11.58 18.18
C TYR A 264 -20.29 -11.80 17.51
N PHE A 265 -20.36 -11.57 16.19
CA PHE A 265 -21.59 -11.72 15.42
C PHE A 265 -21.69 -13.13 14.84
N SER A 266 -22.67 -13.89 15.32
CA SER A 266 -22.80 -15.31 15.06
C SER A 266 -24.19 -15.70 14.56
N ASP A 267 -24.35 -16.98 14.20
CA ASP A 267 -25.60 -17.65 13.87
C ASP A 267 -26.27 -18.26 15.11
N LYS A 268 -25.54 -18.41 16.22
CA LYS A 268 -26.06 -18.97 17.49
C LYS A 268 -25.57 -18.17 18.70
N LEU A 269 -26.42 -18.10 19.71
CA LEU A 269 -26.04 -17.60 21.01
C LEU A 269 -25.07 -18.58 21.69
N ASP A 270 -24.07 -18.03 22.38
CA ASP A 270 -23.15 -18.75 23.21
C ASP A 270 -22.93 -17.94 24.51
N ASP A 271 -23.34 -18.51 25.65
CA ASP A 271 -23.27 -17.82 26.92
C ASP A 271 -21.82 -17.65 27.45
N THR A 272 -20.85 -18.33 26.85
CA THR A 272 -19.44 -18.26 27.25
C THR A 272 -18.65 -17.15 26.52
N ILE A 273 -19.25 -16.57 25.47
CA ILE A 273 -18.69 -15.46 24.70
C ILE A 273 -19.77 -14.41 24.43
N PRO A 274 -19.44 -13.11 24.33
CA PRO A 274 -20.43 -12.05 24.11
C PRO A 274 -20.94 -12.07 22.66
N THR A 275 -21.69 -13.11 22.27
CA THR A 275 -22.24 -13.27 20.92
C THR A 275 -23.53 -12.46 20.74
N THR A 276 -23.66 -11.87 19.57
CA THR A 276 -24.90 -11.31 19.03
C THR A 276 -25.38 -12.15 17.86
N VAL A 277 -26.56 -12.73 17.99
CA VAL A 277 -27.18 -13.53 16.93
C VAL A 277 -27.82 -12.60 15.91
N LEU A 278 -27.46 -12.82 14.64
CA LEU A 278 -28.04 -12.12 13.51
C LEU A 278 -29.06 -13.02 12.81
N ASP A 279 -30.21 -12.45 12.46
CA ASP A 279 -31.25 -13.13 11.65
C ASP A 279 -30.87 -13.10 10.18
N VAL A 280 -29.77 -13.79 9.86
CA VAL A 280 -29.28 -13.95 8.48
C VAL A 280 -28.67 -15.34 8.31
N PRO A 281 -28.79 -15.97 7.12
CA PRO A 281 -28.18 -17.26 6.85
C PRO A 281 -26.66 -17.22 7.07
N ASN A 282 -26.12 -18.25 7.71
CA ASN A 282 -24.68 -18.48 7.72
C ASN A 282 -24.28 -19.16 6.42
N THR A 283 -23.28 -18.63 5.73
CA THR A 283 -22.82 -19.09 4.40
C THR A 283 -21.41 -19.64 4.48
N GLU A 284 -21.08 -20.64 3.68
CA GLU A 284 -19.71 -21.17 3.58
C GLU A 284 -18.79 -20.26 2.78
N ARG A 285 -19.37 -19.50 1.86
CA ARG A 285 -18.62 -18.58 0.98
C ARG A 285 -19.31 -17.23 1.00
N GLY A 286 -18.51 -16.17 1.05
CA GLY A 286 -19.00 -14.79 1.08
C GLY A 286 -19.92 -14.53 2.27
N HIS A 287 -19.96 -13.33 2.77
CA HIS A 287 -20.72 -12.99 3.99
C HIS A 287 -21.41 -11.64 3.86
N CYS A 288 -21.76 -11.24 2.62
CA CYS A 288 -22.28 -9.90 2.36
C CYS A 288 -23.47 -9.54 3.23
N GLN A 289 -24.50 -10.42 3.29
CA GLN A 289 -25.71 -10.12 4.07
C GLN A 289 -25.40 -9.99 5.55
N LYS A 290 -24.49 -10.82 6.08
CA LYS A 290 -24.03 -10.75 7.48
C LYS A 290 -23.36 -9.40 7.75
N THR A 291 -22.41 -8.99 6.91
CA THR A 291 -21.68 -7.74 7.04
C THR A 291 -22.61 -6.52 7.00
N ILE A 292 -23.54 -6.45 6.05
CA ILE A 292 -24.49 -5.34 5.96
C ILE A 292 -25.43 -5.32 7.18
N THR A 293 -25.82 -6.49 7.72
CA THR A 293 -26.66 -6.59 8.91
C THR A 293 -25.89 -6.12 10.15
N ILE A 294 -24.60 -6.46 10.28
CA ILE A 294 -23.71 -5.91 11.32
C ILE A 294 -23.70 -4.39 11.26
N PHE A 295 -23.50 -3.79 10.09
CA PHE A 295 -23.49 -2.33 9.95
C PHE A 295 -24.82 -1.69 10.35
N LYS A 296 -25.95 -2.28 9.97
CA LYS A 296 -27.28 -1.79 10.38
C LYS A 296 -27.47 -1.87 11.90
N TYR A 297 -27.01 -2.94 12.52
CA TYR A 297 -27.04 -3.11 13.98
C TYR A 297 -26.15 -2.08 14.67
N LEU A 298 -24.88 -1.97 14.28
CA LEU A 298 -23.93 -1.03 14.88
C LEU A 298 -24.31 0.43 14.64
N SER A 299 -24.85 0.75 13.48
CA SER A 299 -25.36 2.08 13.17
C SER A 299 -26.42 2.53 14.16
N LYS A 300 -27.31 1.63 14.62
CA LYS A 300 -28.31 1.92 15.64
C LYS A 300 -27.71 1.95 17.06
N LYS A 301 -26.88 0.95 17.40
CA LYS A 301 -26.28 0.81 18.73
C LYS A 301 -25.37 1.98 19.08
N LEU A 302 -24.62 2.51 18.10
CA LEU A 302 -23.63 3.57 18.31
C LEU A 302 -24.19 4.99 18.17
N LEU A 303 -25.47 5.18 17.85
CA LEU A 303 -26.07 6.52 17.71
C LEU A 303 -25.88 7.40 18.96
N SER A 304 -25.99 6.81 20.16
CA SER A 304 -25.82 7.49 21.45
C SER A 304 -24.40 7.46 21.98
N ASN A 305 -23.54 6.56 21.48
CA ASN A 305 -22.16 6.40 21.94
C ASN A 305 -21.18 7.20 21.07
N LYS A 306 -21.03 8.48 21.39
CA LYS A 306 -20.11 9.38 20.67
C LYS A 306 -18.62 9.15 21.01
N ALA A 307 -18.29 8.32 21.99
CA ALA A 307 -16.91 7.97 22.32
C ALA A 307 -16.29 7.08 21.23
N VAL A 308 -17.07 6.14 20.69
CA VAL A 308 -16.63 5.29 19.57
C VAL A 308 -16.55 6.09 18.27
N LYS A 309 -15.39 6.08 17.65
CA LYS A 309 -15.10 6.78 16.39
C LYS A 309 -14.85 5.81 15.23
N TRP A 310 -14.40 4.61 15.54
CA TRP A 310 -13.93 3.62 14.59
C TRP A 310 -14.60 2.27 14.82
N ILE A 311 -14.87 1.57 13.72
CA ILE A 311 -15.33 0.18 13.72
C ILE A 311 -14.29 -0.64 13.00
N ALA A 312 -13.75 -1.65 13.68
CA ALA A 312 -12.88 -2.67 13.10
C ALA A 312 -13.73 -3.91 12.81
N LEU A 313 -14.00 -4.16 11.54
CA LEU A 313 -14.66 -5.38 11.07
C LEU A 313 -13.59 -6.44 10.81
N THR A 314 -13.66 -7.58 11.47
CA THR A 314 -12.67 -8.66 11.41
C THR A 314 -13.33 -10.01 11.28
N ASP A 315 -12.55 -11.00 10.80
CA ASP A 315 -12.93 -12.41 10.87
C ASP A 315 -12.46 -13.03 12.20
N ASP A 316 -12.97 -14.20 12.56
CA ASP A 316 -12.62 -14.92 13.78
C ASP A 316 -11.23 -15.58 13.74
N ASP A 317 -10.53 -15.47 12.60
CA ASP A 317 -9.13 -15.86 12.41
C ASP A 317 -8.23 -14.69 12.00
N THR A 318 -8.64 -13.46 12.34
CA THR A 318 -7.80 -12.26 12.23
C THR A 318 -7.05 -12.01 13.54
N LEU A 319 -5.73 -11.90 13.48
CA LEU A 319 -4.88 -11.48 14.59
C LEU A 319 -4.57 -9.99 14.48
N LEU A 320 -4.67 -9.24 15.57
CA LEU A 320 -4.51 -7.79 15.61
C LEU A 320 -3.56 -7.31 16.72
N SER A 321 -2.90 -6.18 16.50
CA SER A 321 -2.30 -5.36 17.56
C SER A 321 -3.19 -4.16 17.84
N VAL A 322 -3.98 -4.24 18.90
CA VAL A 322 -4.91 -3.14 19.28
C VAL A 322 -4.17 -1.83 19.61
N PRO A 323 -3.02 -1.85 20.32
CA PRO A 323 -2.25 -0.63 20.56
C PRO A 323 -1.73 0.03 19.29
N ARG A 324 -1.17 -0.78 18.36
CA ARG A 324 -0.67 -0.26 17.08
C ARG A 324 -1.79 0.25 16.20
N LEU A 325 -2.93 -0.45 16.18
CA LEU A 325 -4.12 0.01 15.48
C LEU A 325 -4.57 1.39 15.99
N ALA A 326 -4.70 1.56 17.30
CA ALA A 326 -5.08 2.85 17.90
C ALA A 326 -4.06 3.96 17.52
N SER A 327 -2.77 3.64 17.58
CA SER A 327 -1.70 4.56 17.20
C SER A 327 -1.85 5.03 15.75
N ILE A 328 -1.96 4.10 14.81
CA ILE A 328 -2.04 4.46 13.38
C ILE A 328 -3.32 5.21 13.03
N LEU A 329 -4.46 4.88 13.68
CA LEU A 329 -5.72 5.56 13.43
C LEU A 329 -5.67 7.04 13.82
N SER A 330 -4.76 7.43 14.68
CA SER A 330 -4.53 8.83 15.01
C SER A 330 -4.17 9.67 13.78
N CYS A 331 -3.50 9.08 12.77
CA CYS A 331 -3.14 9.76 11.52
C CYS A 331 -4.35 10.11 10.64
N TRP A 332 -5.47 9.45 10.82
CA TRP A 332 -6.70 9.70 10.07
C TRP A 332 -7.87 10.13 10.96
N ASN A 333 -7.58 10.54 12.20
CA ASN A 333 -8.63 10.96 13.12
C ASN A 333 -9.46 12.11 12.53
N GLY A 334 -10.79 11.99 12.59
CA GLY A 334 -11.73 12.94 12.00
C GLY A 334 -12.03 12.73 10.51
N GLN A 335 -11.32 11.87 9.79
CA GLN A 335 -11.56 11.60 8.38
C GLN A 335 -12.58 10.47 8.17
N GLN A 336 -13.42 10.58 7.14
CA GLN A 336 -14.40 9.54 6.77
C GLN A 336 -13.77 8.59 5.75
N ILE A 337 -13.02 7.60 6.22
CA ILE A 337 -12.29 6.64 5.40
C ILE A 337 -12.65 5.20 5.72
N ALA A 338 -12.33 4.31 4.78
CA ALA A 338 -12.17 2.88 4.98
C ALA A 338 -10.68 2.54 4.83
N LEU A 339 -10.08 1.87 5.82
CA LEU A 339 -8.65 1.59 5.92
C LEU A 339 -8.39 0.08 6.02
N GLY A 340 -7.40 -0.43 5.31
CA GLY A 340 -6.98 -1.83 5.34
C GLY A 340 -6.03 -2.18 4.20
N GLN A 341 -5.86 -3.45 3.89
CA GLN A 341 -5.10 -3.91 2.72
C GLN A 341 -5.98 -3.79 1.47
N ARG A 342 -5.54 -2.97 0.50
CA ARG A 342 -6.28 -2.70 -0.74
C ARG A 342 -5.94 -3.73 -1.81
N TYR A 343 -7.01 -4.24 -2.45
CA TYR A 343 -6.98 -4.95 -3.71
C TYR A 343 -7.77 -4.18 -4.76
N GLY A 344 -7.69 -4.60 -6.02
CA GLY A 344 -8.44 -4.02 -7.12
C GLY A 344 -9.17 -5.09 -7.91
N TYR A 345 -10.36 -4.75 -8.41
CA TYR A 345 -11.09 -5.56 -9.36
C TYR A 345 -11.32 -4.76 -10.64
N ASN A 346 -10.95 -5.34 -11.78
CA ASN A 346 -11.06 -4.76 -13.14
C ASN A 346 -10.47 -3.34 -13.28
N ILE A 347 -9.48 -2.99 -12.46
CA ILE A 347 -8.90 -1.63 -12.43
C ILE A 347 -7.88 -1.36 -13.53
N ARG A 348 -7.46 -2.39 -14.28
CA ARG A 348 -6.53 -2.27 -15.42
C ARG A 348 -7.24 -2.16 -16.76
N GLY A 349 -8.49 -2.63 -16.83
CA GLY A 349 -9.35 -2.55 -18.00
C GLY A 349 -10.03 -1.18 -18.11
N ASP A 350 -11.36 -1.17 -18.12
CA ASP A 350 -12.15 0.06 -18.09
C ASP A 350 -12.25 0.62 -16.67
N PRO A 351 -11.60 1.78 -16.36
CA PRO A 351 -11.64 2.37 -15.03
C PRO A 351 -13.07 2.69 -14.55
N SER A 352 -14.02 2.85 -15.44
CA SER A 352 -15.43 3.09 -15.08
C SER A 352 -16.07 1.87 -14.42
N LEU A 353 -15.66 0.66 -14.81
CA LEU A 353 -16.14 -0.61 -14.27
C LEU A 353 -15.31 -1.09 -13.08
N GLY A 354 -14.01 -0.75 -13.05
CA GLY A 354 -13.09 -1.16 -12.00
C GLY A 354 -13.31 -0.46 -10.67
N TYR A 355 -12.97 -1.12 -9.58
CA TYR A 355 -13.00 -0.54 -8.23
C TYR A 355 -11.92 -1.12 -7.33
N ASN A 356 -11.53 -0.30 -6.34
CA ASN A 356 -10.70 -0.75 -5.24
C ASN A 356 -11.58 -1.33 -4.13
N TYR A 357 -11.10 -2.36 -3.45
CA TYR A 357 -11.72 -2.90 -2.25
C TYR A 357 -10.66 -3.24 -1.19
N LEU A 358 -11.08 -3.36 0.06
CA LEU A 358 -10.22 -3.77 1.16
C LEU A 358 -10.52 -5.21 1.51
N THR A 359 -9.49 -6.02 1.73
CA THR A 359 -9.66 -7.44 2.04
C THR A 359 -10.23 -7.64 3.44
N GLY A 360 -11.22 -8.53 3.56
CA GLY A 360 -11.91 -8.77 4.83
C GLY A 360 -11.02 -9.40 5.90
N GLY A 361 -10.22 -10.39 5.52
CA GLY A 361 -9.44 -11.18 6.48
C GLY A 361 -8.33 -10.38 7.18
N GLY A 362 -7.70 -9.43 6.49
CA GLY A 362 -6.74 -8.51 7.14
C GLY A 362 -7.37 -7.55 8.14
N GLY A 363 -8.70 -7.49 8.17
CA GLY A 363 -9.49 -6.51 8.91
C GLY A 363 -9.70 -5.22 8.11
N ILE A 364 -10.92 -4.70 8.18
CA ILE A 364 -11.28 -3.42 7.56
C ILE A 364 -11.72 -2.45 8.65
N ILE A 365 -11.11 -1.29 8.66
CA ILE A 365 -11.41 -0.25 9.65
C ILE A 365 -12.22 0.84 8.99
N PHE A 366 -13.36 1.19 9.60
CA PHE A 366 -14.26 2.22 9.11
C PHE A 366 -14.43 3.32 10.15
N ASN A 367 -14.44 4.57 9.69
CA ASN A 367 -15.01 5.63 10.53
C ASN A 367 -16.51 5.39 10.74
N VAL A 368 -17.02 5.64 11.96
CA VAL A 368 -18.43 5.39 12.31
C VAL A 368 -19.39 6.14 11.38
N ALA A 369 -19.08 7.38 10.99
CA ALA A 369 -19.94 8.14 10.07
C ALA A 369 -20.03 7.48 8.68
N LEU A 370 -18.96 6.82 8.23
CA LEU A 370 -18.99 6.05 6.99
C LEU A 370 -19.87 4.80 7.12
N VAL A 371 -19.83 4.11 8.28
CA VAL A 371 -20.67 2.93 8.51
C VAL A 371 -22.16 3.27 8.42
N HIS A 372 -22.58 4.43 8.90
CA HIS A 372 -23.96 4.89 8.70
C HIS A 372 -24.36 4.95 7.22
N LYS A 373 -23.45 5.41 6.34
CA LYS A 373 -23.69 5.43 4.89
C LYS A 373 -23.72 4.01 4.30
N LEU A 374 -22.81 3.12 4.76
CA LEU A 374 -22.72 1.74 4.29
C LEU A 374 -23.97 0.88 4.61
N THR A 375 -24.84 1.30 5.53
CA THR A 375 -26.12 0.62 5.78
C THR A 375 -27.04 0.60 4.56
N THR A 376 -26.83 1.46 3.58
CA THR A 376 -27.59 1.54 2.33
C THR A 376 -27.10 0.56 1.26
N CYS A 377 -25.93 -0.06 1.46
CA CYS A 377 -25.37 -1.04 0.54
C CYS A 377 -26.28 -2.26 0.40
N LYS A 378 -26.28 -2.82 -0.81
CA LYS A 378 -27.10 -4.01 -1.13
C LYS A 378 -26.20 -5.11 -1.65
N CYS A 379 -26.42 -6.32 -1.14
CA CYS A 379 -25.81 -7.53 -1.68
C CYS A 379 -26.53 -7.92 -2.97
N TYR A 380 -25.80 -8.29 -4.03
CA TYR A 380 -26.40 -8.88 -5.23
C TYR A 380 -26.76 -10.35 -5.00
N ALA A 381 -26.11 -11.02 -4.04
CA ALA A 381 -26.47 -12.32 -3.48
C ALA A 381 -26.15 -12.32 -1.98
N PHE A 382 -26.81 -13.14 -1.17
CA PHE A 382 -26.58 -13.17 0.27
C PHE A 382 -25.21 -13.73 0.66
N ASP A 383 -24.65 -14.58 -0.21
CA ASP A 383 -23.33 -15.22 -0.11
C ASP A 383 -22.27 -14.55 -1.03
N ALA A 384 -22.53 -13.33 -1.49
CA ALA A 384 -21.54 -12.56 -2.26
C ALA A 384 -20.30 -12.26 -1.40
N PRO A 385 -19.10 -12.17 -1.97
CA PRO A 385 -17.91 -11.70 -1.27
C PRO A 385 -18.16 -10.30 -0.70
N ASP A 386 -18.15 -10.19 0.63
CA ASP A 386 -18.53 -8.95 1.33
C ASP A 386 -17.54 -7.81 1.09
N ASP A 387 -16.25 -8.09 1.03
CA ASP A 387 -15.19 -7.14 0.75
C ASP A 387 -15.33 -6.51 -0.66
N MET A 388 -15.66 -7.32 -1.68
CA MET A 388 -15.91 -6.84 -3.03
C MET A 388 -17.19 -5.99 -3.10
N VAL A 389 -18.29 -6.43 -2.46
CA VAL A 389 -19.53 -5.65 -2.39
C VAL A 389 -19.32 -4.33 -1.67
N LEU A 390 -18.53 -4.33 -0.57
CA LEU A 390 -18.15 -3.10 0.12
C LEU A 390 -17.33 -2.18 -0.79
N GLY A 391 -16.40 -2.72 -1.57
CA GLY A 391 -15.61 -1.94 -2.55
C GLY A 391 -16.50 -1.24 -3.58
N MET A 392 -17.45 -1.96 -4.19
CA MET A 392 -18.43 -1.36 -5.09
C MET A 392 -19.26 -0.26 -4.41
N CYS A 393 -19.69 -0.51 -3.18
CA CYS A 393 -20.49 0.46 -2.43
C CYS A 393 -19.66 1.70 -2.05
N LEU A 394 -18.42 1.53 -1.61
CA LEU A 394 -17.50 2.63 -1.30
C LEU A 394 -17.26 3.50 -2.55
N LYS A 395 -17.06 2.88 -3.73
CA LYS A 395 -16.99 3.61 -5.00
C LYS A 395 -18.27 4.41 -5.28
N ALA A 396 -19.45 3.78 -5.14
CA ALA A 396 -20.74 4.44 -5.38
C ALA A 396 -21.01 5.60 -4.41
N LEU A 397 -20.51 5.52 -3.18
CA LEU A 397 -20.60 6.57 -2.16
C LEU A 397 -19.50 7.63 -2.30
N ASN A 398 -18.61 7.50 -3.27
CA ASN A 398 -17.40 8.32 -3.40
C ASN A 398 -16.60 8.40 -2.08
N ALA A 399 -16.49 7.27 -1.37
CA ALA A 399 -15.80 7.18 -0.10
C ALA A 399 -14.31 6.90 -0.31
N THR A 400 -13.48 7.50 0.53
CA THR A 400 -12.03 7.33 0.46
C THR A 400 -11.61 5.96 0.98
N VAL A 401 -11.00 5.15 0.11
CA VAL A 401 -10.36 3.87 0.44
C VAL A 401 -8.87 4.11 0.63
N VAL A 402 -8.35 3.78 1.81
CA VAL A 402 -6.95 3.96 2.18
C VAL A 402 -6.26 2.61 2.29
N HIS A 403 -5.20 2.43 1.53
CA HIS A 403 -4.29 1.29 1.68
C HIS A 403 -3.33 1.54 2.84
N SER A 404 -3.10 0.50 3.64
CA SER A 404 -2.04 0.51 4.63
C SER A 404 -1.24 -0.80 4.58
N PRO A 405 0.09 -0.72 4.41
CA PRO A 405 0.96 -1.89 4.25
C PRO A 405 1.16 -2.70 5.54
N VAL A 406 0.49 -2.33 6.62
CA VAL A 406 0.59 -3.02 7.91
C VAL A 406 -0.59 -3.95 8.20
N PHE A 407 -1.56 -4.06 7.27
CA PHE A 407 -2.66 -5.02 7.29
C PHE A 407 -2.38 -6.15 6.31
N HIS A 408 -2.59 -7.41 6.71
CA HIS A 408 -2.20 -8.57 5.94
C HIS A 408 -3.33 -9.57 5.81
N GLN A 409 -3.69 -9.89 4.56
CA GLN A 409 -4.71 -10.88 4.21
C GLN A 409 -4.24 -12.33 4.46
N ALA A 410 -2.97 -12.56 4.66
CA ALA A 410 -2.39 -13.88 4.81
C ALA A 410 -1.53 -13.99 6.07
N ARG A 411 -0.85 -15.15 6.24
CA ARG A 411 0.01 -15.44 7.38
C ARG A 411 1.38 -14.79 7.22
N PRO A 412 2.16 -14.55 8.28
CA PRO A 412 3.51 -14.00 8.14
C PRO A 412 4.40 -14.79 7.18
N GLN A 413 4.31 -16.11 7.18
CA GLN A 413 5.11 -16.99 6.32
C GLN A 413 4.76 -16.88 4.82
N ASP A 414 3.66 -16.23 4.47
CA ASP A 414 3.22 -16.03 3.10
C ASP A 414 3.83 -14.77 2.46
N TYR A 415 4.63 -14.01 3.22
CA TYR A 415 5.31 -12.78 2.77
C TYR A 415 6.83 -12.92 2.86
N ALA A 416 7.55 -12.09 2.13
CA ALA A 416 8.99 -11.93 2.30
C ALA A 416 9.29 -11.28 3.68
N ASP A 417 10.34 -11.74 4.35
CA ASP A 417 10.70 -11.22 5.68
C ASP A 417 11.00 -9.72 5.63
N GLU A 418 11.72 -9.28 4.60
CA GLU A 418 12.09 -7.88 4.40
C GLU A 418 10.87 -6.97 4.22
N TYR A 419 9.79 -7.49 3.66
CA TYR A 419 8.53 -6.77 3.56
C TYR A 419 7.91 -6.55 4.94
N LEU A 420 7.88 -7.59 5.78
CA LEU A 420 7.33 -7.53 7.13
C LEU A 420 8.19 -6.70 8.09
N GLU A 421 9.51 -6.67 7.89
CA GLU A 421 10.43 -5.89 8.71
C GLU A 421 10.39 -4.38 8.42
N SER A 422 9.75 -3.98 7.31
CA SER A 422 9.71 -2.56 6.90
C SER A 422 8.87 -1.70 7.84
N TYR A 423 7.84 -2.26 8.49
CA TYR A 423 6.92 -1.52 9.38
C TYR A 423 6.43 -2.41 10.52
N PRO A 424 6.06 -1.84 11.69
CA PRO A 424 5.36 -2.58 12.74
C PRO A 424 3.98 -3.03 12.26
N MET A 425 3.77 -4.35 12.14
CA MET A 425 2.53 -4.93 11.63
C MET A 425 1.34 -4.72 12.57
N VAL A 426 0.15 -4.52 12.00
CA VAL A 426 -1.12 -4.36 12.73
C VAL A 426 -1.94 -5.63 12.68
N SER A 427 -1.98 -6.34 11.55
CA SER A 427 -2.79 -7.55 11.45
C SER A 427 -2.19 -8.63 10.56
N PHE A 428 -2.59 -9.88 10.86
CA PHE A 428 -2.44 -11.06 10.01
C PHE A 428 -3.74 -11.86 10.01
N HIS A 429 -3.93 -12.67 8.97
CA HIS A 429 -5.11 -13.49 8.80
C HIS A 429 -4.75 -14.96 8.58
N LYS A 430 -5.68 -15.84 8.92
CA LYS A 430 -5.64 -17.30 8.89
C LYS A 430 -4.83 -17.95 10.01
N HIS A 431 -5.50 -18.86 10.71
CA HIS A 431 -4.86 -19.73 11.72
C HIS A 431 -4.36 -21.04 11.13
N TRP A 432 -4.61 -21.31 9.85
CA TRP A 432 -4.29 -22.58 9.21
C TRP A 432 -2.78 -22.79 9.05
N MET A 433 -2.27 -23.95 9.51
CA MET A 433 -0.86 -24.33 9.43
C MET A 433 0.11 -23.40 10.16
N ILE A 434 -0.36 -22.71 11.18
CA ILE A 434 0.46 -21.87 12.07
C ILE A 434 0.00 -22.04 13.51
N ASP A 435 0.85 -21.67 14.46
CA ASP A 435 0.42 -21.38 15.83
C ASP A 435 0.02 -19.89 15.93
N PRO A 436 -1.27 -19.56 16.02
CA PRO A 436 -1.71 -18.17 16.04
C PRO A 436 -1.26 -17.41 17.29
N ILE A 437 -1.02 -18.12 18.41
CA ILE A 437 -0.55 -17.50 19.66
C ILE A 437 0.90 -17.08 19.51
N GLU A 438 1.75 -17.94 18.91
CA GLU A 438 3.14 -17.60 18.62
C GLU A 438 3.25 -16.46 17.58
N VAL A 439 2.41 -16.46 16.53
CA VAL A 439 2.34 -15.35 15.59
C VAL A 439 1.98 -14.04 16.29
N TYR A 440 0.97 -14.08 17.19
CA TYR A 440 0.60 -12.90 17.96
C TYR A 440 1.75 -12.40 18.84
N ARG A 441 2.41 -13.28 19.58
CA ARG A 441 3.53 -12.93 20.46
C ARG A 441 4.70 -12.32 19.69
N HIS A 442 5.03 -12.90 18.57
CA HIS A 442 6.21 -12.50 17.80
C HIS A 442 5.99 -11.18 17.03
N TRP A 443 4.83 -11.02 16.39
CA TRP A 443 4.61 -9.93 15.44
C TRP A 443 3.75 -8.79 15.99
N LEU A 444 2.79 -9.08 16.88
CA LEU A 444 1.69 -8.16 17.18
C LEU A 444 1.64 -7.72 18.65
N TYR A 445 2.21 -8.51 19.56
CA TYR A 445 2.22 -8.18 20.98
C TYR A 445 3.09 -6.96 21.25
N GLN A 446 2.57 -6.03 22.06
CA GLN A 446 3.33 -4.93 22.64
C GLN A 446 3.21 -5.03 24.16
N ASP A 447 4.35 -5.12 24.84
CA ASP A 447 4.35 -5.01 26.30
C ASP A 447 4.02 -3.56 26.67
N SER A 448 2.96 -3.39 27.48
CA SER A 448 2.54 -2.09 27.98
C SER A 448 3.53 -1.45 28.96
N SER A 449 4.58 -2.20 29.37
CA SER A 449 5.62 -1.76 30.29
C SER A 449 6.81 -1.04 29.65
N PHE A 450 6.98 -1.12 28.32
CA PHE A 450 7.96 -0.31 27.62
C PHE A 450 7.39 1.10 27.34
N GLY A 451 7.69 2.00 28.25
CA GLY A 451 7.47 3.43 28.06
C GLY A 451 8.26 3.94 26.85
N HIS A 452 7.81 5.05 26.32
CA HIS A 452 8.27 5.75 25.12
C HIS A 452 9.75 6.22 25.10
N ASP A 453 10.67 5.57 25.78
CA ASP A 453 12.02 6.11 25.97
C ASP A 453 13.15 5.39 25.19
N GLU A 454 12.83 4.33 24.40
CA GLU A 454 13.87 3.74 23.54
C GLU A 454 13.25 3.20 22.23
N LEU A 455 13.10 4.07 21.24
CA LEU A 455 13.13 3.72 19.82
C LEU A 455 13.77 4.86 19.03
#